data_dc2c1b2a8defd4219f7d9968268618a5
#
_entry.id   dc2c1b2a8defd4219f7d9968268618a5
#
_cell.length_a   1.000
_cell.length_b   1.000
_cell.length_c   1.000
_cell.angle_alpha   90.00
_cell.angle_beta   90.00
_cell.angle_gamma   90.00
#
_symmetry.space_group_name_H-M   'P 1'
#
loop_
_entity.id
_entity.type
_entity.pdbx_description
1 polymer ?
#
loop_
_entity_poly.entity_id
_entity_poly.type
_entity_poly.pdbx_seq_one_letter_code
_entity_poly.pdbx_strand_id
1 'polypeptide(L)'
;MKAETKREIKNYQGSELHAKGWIQEAALRMLMNNLDKEVAEIPEELVVYGGIGKAARNWDCYDAIVKTLHELEDDETLLVQSGKPVAVFKSHKDAPKVLIANSNLVPAWANWDTFHELDKKGLMMYGQMTAGSWIYIGSQGIVQGTYETFAELGRQHFSGSLKQTITLTAGLGGMGGAQPLAVTMNDGVCIAIDVDEHRIDRRLETKYLDTKVYSIEEAIKLATEAKQEGRSLSIGLLGNAAEILPKMLEMNFTPDVLTDQTSAHDPLNGYVPIGYSLEEAAVLRKEDTAEYVQKSKASMAVHIQAMLDMQKKGAITFDYGNNIRQVAKDEGVENAFDFPGFVPAYIRPLFCEGKGPFRWVALSGDPEDIYKTDEVILREFADNEHLCKWIKMAREKIQFQGLPSRICWLGYGERAKFGKIINDMVARGELKAPIVIGRDHLDSGSVASPNRETEAMKDGSDAVADWPILNALINAVGGASWVSVHHGGGVGMGYSLHAGMVIVADGTKEAEQRLERVLTSDPGMGIVRHVDAGYDLAIKTAKEKGVNIPMMK
;
A
#
# COMPACT_ATOMS: atom_id res chain seq x y z
N MET A 1 32.48 -19.09 0.46
CA MET A 1 31.07 -18.76 0.30
C MET A 1 30.44 -19.86 -0.55
N LYS A 2 29.54 -20.67 0.03
CA LYS A 2 28.70 -21.57 -0.78
C LYS A 2 27.79 -20.67 -1.61
N ALA A 3 27.72 -20.87 -2.93
CA ALA A 3 26.70 -20.26 -3.76
C ALA A 3 25.35 -20.69 -3.15
N GLU A 4 24.61 -19.77 -2.53
CA GLU A 4 23.24 -20.03 -2.15
C GLU A 4 22.49 -20.25 -3.46
N THR A 5 22.01 -21.47 -3.64
CA THR A 5 21.11 -21.82 -4.72
C THR A 5 19.91 -20.90 -4.59
N LYS A 6 19.62 -20.06 -5.62
CA LYS A 6 18.42 -19.23 -5.68
C LYS A 6 17.21 -20.10 -5.35
N ARG A 7 16.56 -19.80 -4.23
CA ARG A 7 15.41 -20.54 -3.74
C ARG A 7 14.15 -19.96 -4.37
N GLU A 8 13.49 -20.71 -5.24
CA GLU A 8 12.22 -20.32 -5.83
C GLU A 8 11.06 -20.78 -4.92
N ILE A 9 10.21 -19.86 -4.51
CA ILE A 9 9.01 -20.16 -3.75
C ILE A 9 7.88 -20.48 -4.73
N LYS A 10 7.34 -21.68 -4.63
CA LYS A 10 6.17 -22.10 -5.39
C LYS A 10 4.94 -22.08 -4.49
N ASN A 11 4.00 -21.21 -4.79
CA ASN A 11 2.78 -21.04 -4.01
C ASN A 11 1.83 -22.24 -4.17
N TYR A 12 1.17 -22.62 -3.08
CA TYR A 12 0.05 -23.58 -3.12
C TYR A 12 -1.19 -22.92 -3.69
N GLN A 13 -1.97 -23.69 -4.48
CA GLN A 13 -3.19 -23.25 -5.14
C GLN A 13 -4.22 -24.39 -5.15
N GLY A 14 -5.49 -24.05 -5.43
CA GLY A 14 -6.56 -25.06 -5.53
C GLY A 14 -7.26 -25.32 -4.20
N SER A 15 -8.00 -26.43 -4.16
CA SER A 15 -8.86 -26.82 -3.02
C SER A 15 -8.19 -27.79 -2.04
N GLU A 16 -6.94 -28.16 -2.26
CA GLU A 16 -6.19 -29.06 -1.39
C GLU A 16 -5.62 -28.31 -0.18
N LEU A 17 -5.80 -28.88 1.02
CA LEU A 17 -5.22 -28.37 2.26
C LEU A 17 -3.84 -28.98 2.51
N HIS A 18 -2.87 -28.14 2.85
CA HIS A 18 -1.52 -28.52 3.29
C HIS A 18 -1.34 -28.26 4.80
N ALA A 19 -2.16 -27.38 5.39
CA ALA A 19 -2.25 -27.10 6.81
C ALA A 19 -3.48 -27.78 7.45
N LYS A 20 -3.65 -27.68 8.77
CA LYS A 20 -4.76 -28.32 9.49
C LYS A 20 -6.11 -27.64 9.32
N GLY A 21 -6.12 -26.39 8.85
CA GLY A 21 -7.34 -25.62 8.61
C GLY A 21 -7.16 -24.54 7.58
N TRP A 22 -8.26 -24.00 7.06
CA TRP A 22 -8.22 -22.97 6.01
C TRP A 22 -7.62 -21.65 6.45
N ILE A 23 -7.70 -21.30 7.74
CA ILE A 23 -7.09 -20.06 8.24
C ILE A 23 -5.57 -20.18 8.22
N GLN A 24 -5.03 -21.31 8.70
CA GLN A 24 -3.59 -21.60 8.67
C GLN A 24 -3.08 -21.71 7.24
N GLU A 25 -3.83 -22.42 6.38
CA GLU A 25 -3.54 -22.55 4.95
C GLU A 25 -3.52 -21.19 4.24
N ALA A 26 -4.47 -20.32 4.55
CA ALA A 26 -4.54 -18.98 3.99
C ALA A 26 -3.31 -18.16 4.36
N ALA A 27 -2.90 -18.15 5.65
CA ALA A 27 -1.70 -17.46 6.09
C ALA A 27 -0.43 -18.00 5.39
N LEU A 28 -0.35 -19.33 5.23
CA LEU A 28 0.73 -20.01 4.52
C LEU A 28 0.81 -19.58 3.06
N ARG A 29 -0.33 -19.67 2.32
CA ARG A 29 -0.39 -19.28 0.90
C ARG A 29 -0.08 -17.79 0.71
N MET A 30 -0.58 -16.93 1.58
CA MET A 30 -0.34 -15.50 1.49
C MET A 30 1.12 -15.13 1.80
N LEU A 31 1.77 -15.81 2.75
CA LEU A 31 3.21 -15.68 2.97
C LEU A 31 4.02 -16.10 1.75
N MET A 32 3.68 -17.24 1.13
CA MET A 32 4.32 -17.70 -0.10
C MET A 32 4.06 -16.74 -1.28
N ASN A 33 2.82 -16.26 -1.42
CA ASN A 33 2.46 -15.29 -2.46
C ASN A 33 3.24 -13.98 -2.36
N ASN A 34 3.55 -13.53 -1.16
CA ASN A 34 4.40 -12.36 -0.95
C ASN A 34 5.79 -12.50 -1.57
N LEU A 35 6.27 -13.74 -1.71
CA LEU A 35 7.61 -14.06 -2.24
C LEU A 35 7.55 -14.67 -3.64
N ASP A 36 6.37 -14.70 -4.26
CA ASP A 36 6.24 -15.05 -5.68
C ASP A 36 7.03 -14.05 -6.54
N LYS A 37 7.70 -14.55 -7.57
CA LYS A 37 8.52 -13.73 -8.48
C LYS A 37 7.74 -12.64 -9.22
N GLU A 38 6.43 -12.83 -9.39
CA GLU A 38 5.54 -11.82 -9.99
C GLU A 38 5.17 -10.72 -8.97
N VAL A 39 5.30 -10.98 -7.67
CA VAL A 39 4.89 -10.12 -6.57
C VAL A 39 6.07 -9.39 -5.93
N ALA A 40 7.10 -10.13 -5.50
CA ALA A 40 8.24 -9.59 -4.77
C ALA A 40 9.25 -8.86 -5.68
N GLU A 41 9.92 -7.86 -5.11
CA GLU A 41 11.03 -7.15 -5.79
C GLU A 41 12.32 -7.97 -5.77
N ILE A 42 12.69 -8.56 -4.61
CA ILE A 42 13.90 -9.38 -4.43
C ILE A 42 13.56 -10.60 -3.57
N PRO A 43 12.86 -11.60 -4.13
CA PRO A 43 12.38 -12.75 -3.35
C PRO A 43 13.51 -13.56 -2.71
N GLU A 44 14.69 -13.63 -3.31
CA GLU A 44 15.86 -14.32 -2.74
C GLU A 44 16.38 -13.69 -1.45
N GLU A 45 16.12 -12.41 -1.21
CA GLU A 45 16.44 -11.69 0.02
C GLU A 45 15.23 -11.53 0.97
N LEU A 46 14.11 -12.19 0.64
CA LEU A 46 12.82 -12.06 1.31
C LEU A 46 12.21 -10.65 1.23
N VAL A 47 12.73 -9.81 0.33
CA VAL A 47 12.27 -8.43 0.13
C VAL A 47 11.07 -8.43 -0.80
N VAL A 48 9.96 -7.92 -0.29
CA VAL A 48 8.68 -7.87 -1.01
C VAL A 48 8.55 -6.57 -1.77
N TYR A 49 8.69 -5.42 -1.10
CA TYR A 49 8.67 -4.09 -1.72
C TYR A 49 9.22 -3.00 -0.80
N GLY A 50 9.40 -1.80 -1.36
CA GLY A 50 9.76 -0.59 -0.60
C GLY A 50 11.18 -0.58 -0.05
N GLY A 51 12.14 -1.07 -0.81
CA GLY A 51 13.56 -1.09 -0.50
C GLY A 51 13.96 -2.31 0.34
N ILE A 52 13.59 -2.38 1.60
CA ILE A 52 13.96 -3.45 2.54
C ILE A 52 12.77 -4.11 3.25
N GLY A 53 11.54 -3.88 2.76
CA GLY A 53 10.33 -4.46 3.36
C GLY A 53 10.24 -5.97 3.17
N LYS A 54 10.37 -6.75 4.25
CA LYS A 54 10.49 -8.21 4.23
C LYS A 54 9.21 -8.92 4.70
N ALA A 55 9.02 -10.13 4.19
CA ALA A 55 7.96 -11.05 4.64
C ALA A 55 8.38 -11.89 5.87
N ALA A 56 9.67 -12.18 6.01
CA ALA A 56 10.26 -12.89 7.16
C ALA A 56 11.68 -12.36 7.42
N ARG A 57 12.18 -12.50 8.64
CA ARG A 57 13.47 -11.93 9.07
C ARG A 57 14.66 -12.49 8.28
N ASN A 58 14.67 -13.80 8.10
CA ASN A 58 15.65 -14.57 7.31
C ASN A 58 15.02 -15.90 6.89
N TRP A 59 15.74 -16.68 6.10
CA TRP A 59 15.25 -17.97 5.59
C TRP A 59 14.96 -19.00 6.70
N ASP A 60 15.75 -19.05 7.77
CA ASP A 60 15.48 -19.95 8.88
C ASP A 60 14.15 -19.60 9.58
N CYS A 61 13.88 -18.30 9.73
CA CYS A 61 12.61 -17.83 10.27
C CYS A 61 11.44 -18.13 9.32
N TYR A 62 11.63 -17.96 8.01
CA TYR A 62 10.63 -18.31 7.00
C TYR A 62 10.27 -19.81 7.10
N ASP A 63 11.26 -20.68 7.10
CA ASP A 63 11.06 -22.13 7.20
C ASP A 63 10.36 -22.53 8.51
N ALA A 64 10.73 -21.89 9.62
CA ALA A 64 10.08 -22.12 10.90
C ALA A 64 8.62 -21.63 10.92
N ILE A 65 8.30 -20.49 10.27
CA ILE A 65 6.91 -20.02 10.12
C ILE A 65 6.11 -21.01 9.27
N VAL A 66 6.63 -21.40 8.11
CA VAL A 66 5.99 -22.36 7.20
C VAL A 66 5.70 -23.67 7.93
N LYS A 67 6.70 -24.25 8.60
CA LYS A 67 6.54 -25.47 9.39
C LYS A 67 5.45 -25.31 10.46
N THR A 68 5.50 -24.20 11.21
CA THR A 68 4.53 -23.94 12.28
C THR A 68 3.11 -23.83 11.73
N LEU A 69 2.90 -23.13 10.59
CA LEU A 69 1.57 -23.00 9.97
C LEU A 69 1.00 -24.34 9.48
N HIS A 70 1.85 -25.28 9.04
CA HIS A 70 1.41 -26.65 8.73
C HIS A 70 0.93 -27.42 9.96
N GLU A 71 1.53 -27.16 11.12
CA GLU A 71 1.32 -27.92 12.36
C GLU A 71 0.30 -27.26 13.32
N LEU A 72 -0.04 -25.99 13.11
CA LEU A 72 -0.84 -25.17 14.02
C LEU A 72 -2.27 -25.70 14.17
N GLU A 73 -2.71 -25.90 15.41
CA GLU A 73 -4.08 -26.35 15.71
C GLU A 73 -5.09 -25.19 15.69
N ASP A 74 -6.38 -25.52 15.64
CA ASP A 74 -7.45 -24.53 15.57
C ASP A 74 -7.61 -23.68 16.84
N ASP A 75 -7.11 -24.15 17.96
CA ASP A 75 -7.12 -23.47 19.26
C ASP A 75 -5.74 -22.89 19.62
N GLU A 76 -4.87 -22.70 18.65
CA GLU A 76 -3.52 -22.17 18.83
C GLU A 76 -3.32 -20.85 18.09
N THR A 77 -2.43 -20.01 18.64
CA THR A 77 -1.99 -18.75 18.05
C THR A 77 -0.48 -18.69 17.97
N LEU A 78 0.05 -18.48 16.78
CA LEU A 78 1.45 -18.21 16.50
C LEU A 78 1.77 -16.74 16.75
N LEU A 79 2.83 -16.45 17.52
CA LEU A 79 3.36 -15.11 17.70
C LEU A 79 4.59 -14.90 16.82
N VAL A 80 4.58 -13.78 16.05
CA VAL A 80 5.68 -13.39 15.15
C VAL A 80 6.21 -12.01 15.53
N GLN A 81 7.47 -11.94 15.90
CA GLN A 81 8.15 -10.70 16.27
C GLN A 81 9.18 -10.34 15.19
N SER A 82 8.94 -9.25 14.46
CA SER A 82 9.80 -8.77 13.37
C SER A 82 10.27 -9.94 12.47
N GLY A 83 9.29 -10.66 11.91
CA GLY A 83 9.51 -11.79 11.00
C GLY A 83 10.10 -13.07 11.60
N LYS A 84 10.19 -13.17 12.93
CA LYS A 84 10.65 -14.37 13.63
C LYS A 84 9.48 -15.01 14.39
N PRO A 85 9.16 -16.30 14.18
CA PRO A 85 8.20 -17.02 15.01
C PRO A 85 8.82 -17.21 16.41
N VAL A 86 8.14 -16.73 17.44
CA VAL A 86 8.72 -16.72 18.81
C VAL A 86 7.99 -17.63 19.77
N ALA A 87 6.70 -17.91 19.56
CA ALA A 87 5.93 -18.82 20.38
C ALA A 87 4.64 -19.27 19.70
N VAL A 88 4.12 -20.40 20.14
CA VAL A 88 2.74 -20.85 19.91
C VAL A 88 2.09 -21.02 21.27
N PHE A 89 0.93 -20.41 21.45
CA PHE A 89 0.14 -20.54 22.67
C PHE A 89 -1.25 -21.09 22.39
N LYS A 90 -1.80 -21.85 23.32
CA LYS A 90 -3.22 -22.18 23.31
C LYS A 90 -4.03 -20.91 23.48
N SER A 91 -5.03 -20.76 22.62
CA SER A 91 -6.01 -19.68 22.62
C SER A 91 -7.42 -20.26 22.56
N HIS A 92 -8.17 -20.00 21.50
CA HIS A 92 -9.46 -20.62 21.22
C HIS A 92 -9.75 -20.58 19.72
N LYS A 93 -10.72 -21.38 19.26
CA LYS A 93 -11.03 -21.56 17.82
C LYS A 93 -11.34 -20.26 17.07
N ASP A 94 -11.92 -19.25 17.74
CA ASP A 94 -12.27 -17.98 17.13
C ASP A 94 -11.15 -16.92 17.27
N ALA A 95 -10.03 -17.24 17.94
CA ALA A 95 -8.88 -16.34 18.05
C ALA A 95 -8.11 -16.24 16.73
N PRO A 96 -7.40 -15.13 16.49
CA PRO A 96 -6.44 -15.05 15.40
C PRO A 96 -5.44 -16.20 15.45
N LYS A 97 -5.15 -16.82 14.31
CA LYS A 97 -4.13 -17.87 14.21
C LYS A 97 -2.71 -17.32 14.23
N VAL A 98 -2.55 -16.04 13.85
CA VAL A 98 -1.24 -15.36 13.89
C VAL A 98 -1.40 -13.95 14.45
N LEU A 99 -0.50 -13.58 15.36
CA LEU A 99 -0.32 -12.21 15.83
C LEU A 99 1.09 -11.74 15.49
N ILE A 100 1.19 -10.60 14.82
CA ILE A 100 2.44 -10.08 14.27
C ILE A 100 2.74 -8.70 14.85
N ALA A 101 3.97 -8.47 15.28
CA ALA A 101 4.49 -7.14 15.61
C ALA A 101 5.79 -6.92 14.85
N ASN A 102 5.85 -5.90 14.00
CA ASN A 102 7.01 -5.62 13.15
C ASN A 102 7.59 -4.23 13.42
N SER A 103 8.90 -4.16 13.54
CA SER A 103 9.68 -2.91 13.57
C SER A 103 9.33 -1.95 14.70
N ASN A 104 8.54 -2.36 15.69
CA ASN A 104 8.12 -1.48 16.77
C ASN A 104 9.29 -1.17 17.70
N LEU A 105 9.58 0.12 17.83
CA LEU A 105 10.58 0.66 18.75
C LEU A 105 9.90 1.54 19.80
N VAL A 106 10.49 1.60 20.99
CA VAL A 106 10.08 2.58 22.01
C VAL A 106 10.32 3.99 21.44
N PRO A 107 9.41 4.96 21.61
CA PRO A 107 9.44 6.23 20.85
C PRO A 107 10.77 6.97 20.85
N ALA A 108 11.48 7.06 21.98
CA ALA A 108 12.77 7.74 22.05
C ALA A 108 13.89 7.06 21.25
N TRP A 109 13.73 5.80 20.88
CA TRP A 109 14.66 5.01 20.05
C TRP A 109 14.13 4.78 18.63
N ALA A 110 12.99 5.35 18.30
CA ALA A 110 12.33 5.14 17.01
C ALA A 110 12.97 6.00 15.91
N ASN A 111 14.16 5.59 15.46
CA ASN A 111 14.92 6.21 14.39
C ASN A 111 15.67 5.16 13.57
N TRP A 112 16.16 5.54 12.38
CA TRP A 112 16.85 4.64 11.48
C TRP A 112 18.18 4.10 12.04
N ASP A 113 18.94 4.90 12.78
CA ASP A 113 20.24 4.46 13.34
C ASP A 113 20.04 3.30 14.31
N THR A 114 19.11 3.45 15.25
CA THR A 114 18.75 2.38 16.19
C THR A 114 18.18 1.16 15.45
N PHE A 115 17.33 1.37 14.46
CA PHE A 115 16.78 0.27 13.66
C PHE A 115 17.89 -0.52 12.97
N HIS A 116 18.80 0.14 12.24
CA HIS A 116 19.90 -0.52 11.52
C HIS A 116 20.86 -1.25 12.46
N GLU A 117 21.14 -0.69 13.64
CA GLU A 117 21.95 -1.37 14.65
C GLU A 117 21.30 -2.70 15.09
N LEU A 118 19.99 -2.69 15.35
CA LEU A 118 19.24 -3.87 15.79
C LEU A 118 19.03 -4.87 14.65
N ASP A 119 18.79 -4.42 13.44
CA ASP A 119 18.68 -5.27 12.25
C ASP A 119 19.99 -6.00 11.97
N LYS A 120 21.12 -5.28 12.02
CA LYS A 120 22.48 -5.87 11.90
C LYS A 120 22.78 -6.93 12.96
N LYS A 121 22.20 -6.79 14.16
CA LYS A 121 22.29 -7.79 15.24
C LYS A 121 21.30 -8.96 15.06
N GLY A 122 20.47 -8.95 14.01
CA GLY A 122 19.44 -9.96 13.77
C GLY A 122 18.27 -9.92 14.74
N LEU A 123 18.01 -8.75 15.35
CA LEU A 123 16.95 -8.58 16.35
C LEU A 123 15.66 -8.00 15.79
N MET A 124 15.74 -7.37 14.63
CA MET A 124 14.61 -6.72 13.95
C MET A 124 14.55 -7.07 12.46
N MET A 125 13.46 -6.68 11.84
CA MET A 125 13.22 -6.74 10.42
C MET A 125 12.31 -5.57 10.05
N TYR A 126 12.55 -4.90 8.93
CA TYR A 126 11.61 -3.93 8.38
C TYR A 126 10.43 -4.66 7.73
N GLY A 127 9.42 -4.93 8.52
CA GLY A 127 8.17 -5.55 8.06
C GLY A 127 7.22 -4.51 7.52
N GLN A 128 7.55 -3.90 6.37
CA GLN A 128 6.76 -2.81 5.81
C GLN A 128 5.33 -3.24 5.53
N MET A 129 4.38 -2.63 6.26
CA MET A 129 2.94 -2.76 6.05
C MET A 129 2.51 -4.17 5.58
N THR A 130 1.92 -4.25 4.41
CA THR A 130 1.36 -5.49 3.83
C THR A 130 2.40 -6.56 3.49
N ALA A 131 3.68 -6.20 3.36
CA ALA A 131 4.76 -7.18 3.23
C ALA A 131 4.94 -8.00 4.53
N GLY A 132 5.07 -7.32 5.65
CA GLY A 132 5.26 -7.96 6.95
C GLY A 132 4.00 -8.60 7.55
N SER A 133 2.82 -8.29 7.02
CA SER A 133 1.54 -8.89 7.43
C SER A 133 0.99 -9.89 6.41
N TRP A 134 1.76 -10.23 5.39
CA TRP A 134 1.43 -11.25 4.40
C TRP A 134 0.10 -11.01 3.66
N ILE A 135 -0.17 -9.77 3.29
CA ILE A 135 -1.36 -9.38 2.52
C ILE A 135 -1.01 -8.52 1.29
N TYR A 136 0.27 -8.34 0.98
CA TYR A 136 0.69 -7.69 -0.25
C TYR A 136 0.39 -8.59 -1.46
N ILE A 137 -0.22 -8.03 -2.47
CA ILE A 137 -0.70 -8.73 -3.66
C ILE A 137 -0.14 -8.13 -4.95
N GLY A 138 1.00 -7.47 -4.86
CA GLY A 138 1.59 -6.75 -5.99
C GLY A 138 0.95 -5.37 -6.21
N SER A 139 1.38 -4.71 -7.27
CA SER A 139 0.89 -3.37 -7.64
C SER A 139 -0.62 -3.32 -7.91
N GLN A 140 -1.24 -4.45 -8.25
CA GLN A 140 -2.70 -4.57 -8.40
C GLN A 140 -3.48 -4.15 -7.15
N GLY A 141 -2.90 -4.29 -5.95
CA GLY A 141 -3.52 -3.92 -4.68
C GLY A 141 -3.52 -2.42 -4.37
N ILE A 142 -2.82 -1.61 -5.15
CA ILE A 142 -2.63 -0.17 -4.93
C ILE A 142 -3.39 0.67 -5.96
N VAL A 143 -3.66 0.11 -7.14
CA VAL A 143 -4.16 0.87 -8.30
C VAL A 143 -5.44 1.60 -7.97
N GLN A 144 -6.37 1.02 -7.20
CA GLN A 144 -7.64 1.69 -6.93
C GLN A 144 -7.48 2.91 -6.02
N GLY A 145 -6.72 2.81 -4.91
CA GLY A 145 -6.50 3.98 -4.06
C GLY A 145 -5.86 5.13 -4.83
N THR A 146 -4.95 4.81 -5.74
CA THR A 146 -4.33 5.77 -6.65
C THR A 146 -5.35 6.31 -7.66
N TYR A 147 -6.18 5.44 -8.23
CA TYR A 147 -7.29 5.84 -9.11
C TYR A 147 -8.26 6.80 -8.43
N GLU A 148 -8.69 6.50 -7.18
CA GLU A 148 -9.59 7.36 -6.41
C GLU A 148 -8.96 8.74 -6.14
N THR A 149 -7.67 8.80 -5.82
CA THR A 149 -6.95 10.06 -5.63
C THR A 149 -6.98 10.91 -6.89
N PHE A 150 -6.65 10.34 -8.05
CA PHE A 150 -6.67 11.07 -9.32
C PHE A 150 -8.09 11.37 -9.82
N ALA A 151 -9.07 10.52 -9.52
CA ALA A 151 -10.48 10.79 -9.84
C ALA A 151 -11.00 12.00 -9.06
N GLU A 152 -10.72 12.07 -7.75
CA GLU A 152 -11.10 13.20 -6.93
C GLU A 152 -10.35 14.49 -7.31
N LEU A 153 -9.06 14.39 -7.62
CA LEU A 153 -8.28 15.49 -8.18
C LEU A 153 -8.91 16.02 -9.47
N GLY A 154 -9.28 15.12 -10.40
CA GLY A 154 -9.97 15.47 -11.63
C GLY A 154 -11.30 16.17 -11.38
N ARG A 155 -12.07 15.70 -10.38
CA ARG A 155 -13.34 16.29 -9.98
C ARG A 155 -13.17 17.71 -9.42
N GLN A 156 -12.15 17.93 -8.58
CA GLN A 156 -11.92 19.23 -7.95
C GLN A 156 -11.33 20.28 -8.89
N HIS A 157 -10.45 19.88 -9.82
CA HIS A 157 -9.63 20.82 -10.58
C HIS A 157 -9.87 20.80 -12.09
N PHE A 158 -10.44 19.70 -12.66
CA PHE A 158 -10.49 19.48 -14.11
C PHE A 158 -11.87 19.00 -14.63
N SER A 159 -12.94 19.46 -14.01
CA SER A 159 -14.33 19.15 -14.46
C SER A 159 -14.67 17.65 -14.52
N GLY A 160 -14.04 16.84 -13.66
CA GLY A 160 -14.40 15.43 -13.45
C GLY A 160 -13.52 14.41 -14.19
N SER A 161 -12.48 14.84 -14.92
CA SER A 161 -11.57 13.94 -15.64
C SER A 161 -10.17 14.57 -15.74
N LEU A 162 -9.13 13.75 -15.93
CA LEU A 162 -7.77 14.22 -16.25
C LEU A 162 -7.55 14.37 -17.77
N LYS A 163 -8.61 14.31 -18.56
CA LYS A 163 -8.51 14.46 -20.01
C LYS A 163 -7.81 15.78 -20.36
N GLN A 164 -6.86 15.71 -21.28
CA GLN A 164 -6.05 16.86 -21.70
C GLN A 164 -5.21 17.48 -20.56
N THR A 165 -4.78 16.67 -19.60
CA THR A 165 -3.80 17.07 -18.59
C THR A 165 -2.57 16.19 -18.64
N ILE A 166 -1.42 16.73 -18.20
CA ILE A 166 -0.18 16.00 -18.01
C ILE A 166 0.10 15.91 -16.51
N THR A 167 0.20 14.68 -16.01
CA THR A 167 0.67 14.38 -14.66
C THR A 167 2.14 13.98 -14.72
N LEU A 168 2.98 14.62 -13.92
CA LEU A 168 4.38 14.26 -13.72
C LEU A 168 4.54 13.61 -12.35
N THR A 169 5.20 12.46 -12.30
CA THR A 169 5.48 11.74 -11.06
C THR A 169 6.83 11.04 -11.13
N ALA A 170 7.32 10.53 -10.00
CA ALA A 170 8.52 9.72 -9.94
C ALA A 170 8.34 8.50 -9.02
N GLY A 171 9.11 7.44 -9.32
CA GLY A 171 9.06 6.16 -8.61
C GLY A 171 8.11 5.15 -9.27
N LEU A 172 8.69 4.07 -9.83
CA LEU A 172 7.98 2.95 -10.47
C LEU A 172 8.18 1.62 -9.74
N GLY A 173 8.51 1.69 -8.46
CA GLY A 173 8.54 0.53 -7.56
C GLY A 173 7.16 -0.08 -7.31
N GLY A 174 7.07 -0.98 -6.31
CA GLY A 174 5.84 -1.71 -6.00
C GLY A 174 4.60 -0.82 -5.81
N MET A 175 4.76 0.34 -5.17
CA MET A 175 3.68 1.30 -4.90
C MET A 175 3.54 2.32 -6.05
N GLY A 176 4.60 3.05 -6.37
CA GLY A 176 4.58 4.12 -7.38
C GLY A 176 4.27 3.62 -8.80
N GLY A 177 4.58 2.36 -9.08
CA GLY A 177 4.27 1.73 -10.35
C GLY A 177 2.78 1.68 -10.72
N ALA A 178 1.88 1.92 -9.76
CA ALA A 178 0.44 2.02 -10.03
C ALA A 178 0.01 3.37 -10.63
N GLN A 179 0.81 4.43 -10.45
CA GLN A 179 0.40 5.79 -10.83
C GLN A 179 0.16 5.96 -12.34
N PRO A 180 1.03 5.48 -13.25
CA PRO A 180 0.78 5.66 -14.67
C PRO A 180 -0.55 5.09 -15.14
N LEU A 181 -0.88 3.86 -14.70
CA LEU A 181 -2.17 3.23 -15.04
C LEU A 181 -3.34 3.99 -14.42
N ALA A 182 -3.25 4.41 -13.17
CA ALA A 182 -4.31 5.17 -12.50
C ALA A 182 -4.60 6.51 -13.20
N VAL A 183 -3.56 7.21 -13.68
CA VAL A 183 -3.72 8.45 -14.45
C VAL A 183 -4.41 8.18 -15.78
N THR A 184 -3.98 7.16 -16.54
CA THR A 184 -4.59 6.82 -17.82
C THR A 184 -6.01 6.27 -17.68
N MET A 185 -6.34 5.58 -16.58
CA MET A 185 -7.71 5.18 -16.25
C MET A 185 -8.64 6.37 -15.91
N ASN A 186 -8.05 7.53 -15.60
CA ASN A 186 -8.74 8.81 -15.44
C ASN A 186 -8.60 9.71 -16.69
N ASP A 187 -8.31 9.13 -17.85
CA ASP A 187 -8.18 9.77 -19.16
C ASP A 187 -7.00 10.74 -19.32
N GLY A 188 -6.05 10.75 -18.37
CA GLY A 188 -4.90 11.66 -18.34
C GLY A 188 -3.68 11.16 -19.11
N VAL A 189 -2.68 12.03 -19.26
CA VAL A 189 -1.33 11.70 -19.73
C VAL A 189 -0.39 11.68 -18.53
N CYS A 190 0.50 10.67 -18.42
CA CYS A 190 1.45 10.53 -17.33
C CYS A 190 2.88 10.48 -17.86
N ILE A 191 3.78 11.27 -17.26
CA ILE A 191 5.22 11.07 -17.34
C ILE A 191 5.66 10.55 -15.97
N ALA A 192 6.21 9.34 -15.94
CA ALA A 192 6.69 8.69 -14.71
C ALA A 192 8.20 8.46 -14.81
N ILE A 193 8.95 9.06 -13.88
CA ILE A 193 10.40 9.02 -13.84
C ILE A 193 10.86 7.88 -12.92
N ASP A 194 11.83 7.09 -13.35
CA ASP A 194 12.56 6.16 -12.46
C ASP A 194 14.03 6.06 -12.88
N VAL A 195 14.90 5.88 -11.90
CA VAL A 195 16.35 5.70 -12.11
C VAL A 195 16.71 4.29 -12.58
N ASP A 196 15.81 3.33 -12.38
CA ASP A 196 16.00 1.92 -12.64
C ASP A 196 15.20 1.48 -13.89
N GLU A 197 15.91 1.20 -14.97
CA GLU A 197 15.32 0.74 -16.22
C GLU A 197 14.53 -0.55 -16.05
N HIS A 198 14.97 -1.46 -15.18
CA HIS A 198 14.26 -2.71 -14.91
C HIS A 198 12.86 -2.47 -14.31
N ARG A 199 12.71 -1.45 -13.45
CA ARG A 199 11.41 -1.08 -12.93
C ARG A 199 10.49 -0.56 -14.03
N ILE A 200 11.01 0.26 -14.94
CA ILE A 200 10.26 0.75 -16.09
C ILE A 200 9.81 -0.42 -16.97
N ASP A 201 10.74 -1.33 -17.32
CA ASP A 201 10.44 -2.49 -18.16
C ASP A 201 9.40 -3.41 -17.55
N ARG A 202 9.47 -3.66 -16.23
CA ARG A 202 8.45 -4.42 -15.50
C ARG A 202 7.06 -3.78 -15.62
N ARG A 203 6.95 -2.44 -15.65
CA ARG A 203 5.65 -1.75 -15.82
C ARG A 203 5.14 -1.82 -17.25
N LEU A 204 6.01 -1.86 -18.25
CA LEU A 204 5.65 -2.15 -19.64
C LEU A 204 5.12 -3.57 -19.79
N GLU A 205 5.83 -4.56 -19.27
CA GLU A 205 5.44 -5.98 -19.30
C GLU A 205 4.07 -6.22 -18.64
N THR A 206 3.82 -5.58 -17.50
CA THR A 206 2.56 -5.71 -16.75
C THR A 206 1.47 -4.75 -17.22
N LYS A 207 1.71 -3.96 -18.28
CA LYS A 207 0.77 -3.00 -18.89
C LYS A 207 0.30 -1.89 -17.94
N TYR A 208 1.14 -1.52 -16.98
CA TYR A 208 0.95 -0.34 -16.15
C TYR A 208 1.50 0.92 -16.81
N LEU A 209 2.36 0.75 -17.80
CA LEU A 209 3.01 1.79 -18.58
C LEU A 209 2.88 1.46 -20.08
N ASP A 210 2.68 2.48 -20.92
CA ASP A 210 2.47 2.30 -22.36
C ASP A 210 3.77 2.36 -23.16
N THR A 211 4.71 3.25 -22.79
CA THR A 211 5.96 3.43 -23.53
C THR A 211 7.11 3.90 -22.62
N LYS A 212 8.34 3.78 -23.12
CA LYS A 212 9.58 4.20 -22.45
C LYS A 212 10.38 5.13 -23.34
N VAL A 213 10.98 6.15 -22.72
CA VAL A 213 11.89 7.11 -23.37
C VAL A 213 13.12 7.39 -22.52
N TYR A 214 14.18 7.92 -23.14
CA TYR A 214 15.46 8.18 -22.50
C TYR A 214 15.83 9.67 -22.48
N SER A 215 15.04 10.53 -23.12
CA SER A 215 15.27 11.98 -23.10
C SER A 215 14.05 12.77 -22.62
N ILE A 216 14.33 13.88 -21.96
CA ILE A 216 13.31 14.80 -21.43
C ILE A 216 12.50 15.38 -22.60
N GLU A 217 13.18 15.77 -23.68
CA GLU A 217 12.57 16.35 -24.87
C GLU A 217 11.55 15.43 -25.51
N GLU A 218 11.90 14.14 -25.64
CA GLU A 218 10.99 13.12 -26.18
C GLU A 218 9.80 12.89 -25.27
N ALA A 219 10.00 12.81 -23.95
CA ALA A 219 8.92 12.68 -22.98
C ALA A 219 7.93 13.85 -23.06
N ILE A 220 8.44 15.08 -23.06
CA ILE A 220 7.62 16.31 -23.17
C ILE A 220 6.87 16.33 -24.51
N LYS A 221 7.54 16.00 -25.62
CA LYS A 221 6.93 15.96 -26.94
C LYS A 221 5.76 15.01 -26.99
N LEU A 222 5.98 13.73 -26.65
CA LEU A 222 4.94 12.70 -26.65
C LEU A 222 3.76 13.03 -25.73
N ALA A 223 4.06 13.55 -24.53
CA ALA A 223 3.03 13.95 -23.57
C ALA A 223 2.20 15.13 -24.09
N THR A 224 2.84 16.11 -24.71
CA THR A 224 2.16 17.28 -25.28
C THR A 224 1.28 16.92 -26.46
N GLU A 225 1.77 16.06 -27.36
CA GLU A 225 1.00 15.54 -28.49
C GLU A 225 -0.23 14.76 -27.99
N ALA A 226 -0.06 13.83 -27.06
CA ALA A 226 -1.16 13.07 -26.48
C ALA A 226 -2.22 13.96 -25.78
N LYS A 227 -1.75 14.98 -25.02
CA LYS A 227 -2.62 15.98 -24.39
C LYS A 227 -3.45 16.75 -25.44
N GLN A 228 -2.83 17.22 -26.52
CA GLN A 228 -3.51 17.96 -27.60
C GLN A 228 -4.55 17.10 -28.32
N GLU A 229 -4.23 15.83 -28.55
CA GLU A 229 -5.15 14.85 -29.16
C GLU A 229 -6.27 14.40 -28.20
N GLY A 230 -6.17 14.71 -26.92
CA GLY A 230 -7.08 14.22 -25.88
C GLY A 230 -7.01 12.71 -25.66
N ARG A 231 -5.86 12.13 -25.97
CA ARG A 231 -5.54 10.69 -25.82
C ARG A 231 -4.81 10.45 -24.52
N SER A 232 -5.21 9.45 -23.75
CA SER A 232 -4.45 8.98 -22.59
C SER A 232 -3.17 8.26 -23.03
N LEU A 233 -2.07 8.53 -22.31
CA LEU A 233 -0.77 7.91 -22.56
C LEU A 233 0.07 7.95 -21.29
N SER A 234 0.76 6.85 -20.98
CA SER A 234 1.74 6.80 -19.91
C SER A 234 3.15 6.55 -20.44
N ILE A 235 4.10 7.37 -20.00
CA ILE A 235 5.48 7.44 -20.51
C ILE A 235 6.43 7.23 -19.35
N GLY A 236 7.25 6.17 -19.39
CA GLY A 236 8.36 5.98 -18.48
C GLY A 236 9.59 6.75 -18.96
N LEU A 237 10.12 7.63 -18.15
CA LEU A 237 11.34 8.39 -18.42
C LEU A 237 12.47 7.90 -17.52
N LEU A 238 13.53 7.33 -18.13
CA LEU A 238 14.71 6.89 -17.38
C LEU A 238 15.53 8.09 -16.89
N GLY A 239 15.73 8.19 -15.58
CA GLY A 239 16.60 9.17 -14.97
C GLY A 239 16.25 9.51 -13.53
N ASN A 240 17.01 10.43 -12.94
CA ASN A 240 16.81 10.87 -11.56
C ASN A 240 15.87 12.07 -11.50
N ALA A 241 14.79 11.96 -10.74
CA ALA A 241 13.79 13.03 -10.63
C ALA A 241 14.39 14.34 -10.10
N ALA A 242 15.33 14.27 -9.15
CA ALA A 242 16.02 15.45 -8.63
C ALA A 242 16.91 16.17 -9.65
N GLU A 243 17.25 15.51 -10.76
CA GLU A 243 17.93 16.13 -11.90
C GLU A 243 16.96 16.55 -13.00
N ILE A 244 15.94 15.74 -13.26
CA ILE A 244 14.99 15.94 -14.36
C ILE A 244 14.07 17.13 -14.08
N LEU A 245 13.51 17.25 -12.88
CA LEU A 245 12.59 18.34 -12.56
C LEU A 245 13.22 19.73 -12.73
N PRO A 246 14.43 20.02 -12.22
CA PRO A 246 15.12 21.29 -12.49
C PRO A 246 15.36 21.53 -13.98
N LYS A 247 15.77 20.51 -14.75
CA LYS A 247 15.97 20.63 -16.20
C LYS A 247 14.66 20.94 -16.94
N MET A 248 13.55 20.32 -16.56
CA MET A 248 12.23 20.64 -17.12
C MET A 248 11.83 22.10 -16.85
N LEU A 249 12.16 22.64 -15.63
CA LEU A 249 11.95 24.04 -15.31
C LEU A 249 12.78 24.99 -16.19
N GLU A 250 14.05 24.64 -16.46
CA GLU A 250 14.94 25.39 -17.38
C GLU A 250 14.39 25.38 -18.81
N MET A 251 13.76 24.28 -19.23
CA MET A 251 13.08 24.15 -20.52
C MET A 251 11.71 24.83 -20.56
N ASN A 252 11.31 25.55 -19.48
CA ASN A 252 9.98 26.15 -19.33
C ASN A 252 8.81 25.16 -19.45
N PHE A 253 9.03 23.89 -19.10
CA PHE A 253 7.95 22.93 -19.00
C PHE A 253 7.40 22.89 -17.58
N THR A 254 6.08 22.92 -17.46
CA THR A 254 5.36 22.76 -16.19
C THR A 254 4.19 21.81 -16.45
N PRO A 255 4.06 20.69 -15.70
CA PRO A 255 2.92 19.79 -15.84
C PRO A 255 1.65 20.43 -15.27
N ASP A 256 0.48 19.89 -15.60
CA ASP A 256 -0.78 20.30 -14.98
C ASP A 256 -0.89 19.77 -13.54
N VAL A 257 -0.38 18.55 -13.31
CA VAL A 257 -0.37 17.86 -12.01
C VAL A 257 1.04 17.33 -11.70
N LEU A 258 1.46 17.47 -10.46
CA LEU A 258 2.78 17.04 -10.01
C LEU A 258 2.70 16.31 -8.66
N THR A 259 3.29 15.14 -8.59
CA THR A 259 3.43 14.35 -7.36
C THR A 259 4.71 13.52 -7.36
N ASP A 260 4.97 12.79 -6.28
CA ASP A 260 6.12 11.89 -6.13
C ASP A 260 5.77 10.67 -5.30
N GLN A 261 6.28 9.51 -5.69
CA GLN A 261 6.17 8.26 -4.93
C GLN A 261 7.49 7.45 -5.00
N THR A 262 8.63 8.14 -5.02
CA THR A 262 9.94 7.51 -4.81
C THR A 262 10.02 6.89 -3.40
N SER A 263 10.93 5.94 -3.17
CA SER A 263 11.13 5.33 -1.86
C SER A 263 11.95 6.23 -0.91
N ALA A 264 11.61 7.52 -0.85
CA ALA A 264 12.34 8.55 -0.08
C ALA A 264 12.28 8.34 1.44
N HIS A 265 11.38 7.50 1.94
CA HIS A 265 11.28 7.13 3.35
C HIS A 265 12.51 6.38 3.89
N ASP A 266 13.32 5.80 3.01
CA ASP A 266 14.60 5.17 3.33
C ASP A 266 15.73 5.86 2.51
N PRO A 267 16.42 6.84 3.10
CA PRO A 267 17.49 7.55 2.40
C PRO A 267 18.67 6.66 2.02
N LEU A 268 18.87 5.53 2.68
CA LEU A 268 19.98 4.62 2.41
C LEU A 268 19.69 3.68 1.26
N ASN A 269 18.51 3.06 1.23
CA ASN A 269 18.21 1.98 0.27
C ASN A 269 17.18 2.39 -0.78
N GLY A 270 16.42 3.46 -0.55
CA GLY A 270 15.24 3.82 -1.33
C GLY A 270 15.44 4.99 -2.30
N TYR A 271 16.47 5.81 -2.15
CA TYR A 271 16.67 7.01 -2.96
C TYR A 271 18.09 7.11 -3.48
N VAL A 272 18.26 7.36 -4.78
CA VAL A 272 19.57 7.48 -5.45
C VAL A 272 20.00 8.95 -5.49
N PRO A 273 21.22 9.30 -5.01
CA PRO A 273 21.72 10.67 -5.05
C PRO A 273 21.90 11.20 -6.47
N ILE A 274 21.81 12.51 -6.65
CA ILE A 274 22.15 13.23 -7.88
C ILE A 274 23.60 12.91 -8.31
N GLY A 275 23.81 12.70 -9.61
CA GLY A 275 25.12 12.53 -10.21
C GLY A 275 25.69 11.11 -10.09
N TYR A 276 24.92 10.14 -9.63
CA TYR A 276 25.33 8.74 -9.50
C TYR A 276 24.46 7.82 -10.37
N SER A 277 25.12 6.91 -11.10
CA SER A 277 24.45 5.73 -11.65
C SER A 277 24.05 4.75 -10.53
N LEU A 278 23.22 3.75 -10.84
CA LEU A 278 22.85 2.72 -9.84
C LEU A 278 24.09 1.97 -9.33
N GLU A 279 25.04 1.67 -10.20
CA GLU A 279 26.27 0.97 -9.87
C GLU A 279 27.18 1.83 -8.97
N GLU A 280 27.40 3.07 -9.32
CA GLU A 280 28.19 4.01 -8.52
C GLU A 280 27.54 4.28 -7.15
N ALA A 281 26.21 4.42 -7.13
CA ALA A 281 25.44 4.56 -5.90
C ALA A 281 25.57 3.31 -5.01
N ALA A 282 25.56 2.10 -5.58
CA ALA A 282 25.76 0.86 -4.86
C ALA A 282 27.17 0.74 -4.25
N VAL A 283 28.18 1.24 -4.94
CA VAL A 283 29.57 1.29 -4.43
C VAL A 283 29.64 2.27 -3.26
N LEU A 284 29.21 3.52 -3.45
CA LEU A 284 29.23 4.55 -2.38
C LEU A 284 28.48 4.09 -1.12
N ARG A 285 27.32 3.43 -1.29
CA ARG A 285 26.53 2.91 -0.17
C ARG A 285 27.29 1.91 0.70
N LYS A 286 28.18 1.12 0.09
CA LYS A 286 29.01 0.13 0.79
C LYS A 286 30.27 0.74 1.40
N GLU A 287 30.89 1.68 0.71
CA GLU A 287 32.18 2.26 1.07
C GLU A 287 32.01 3.38 2.10
N ASP A 288 31.01 4.24 1.92
CA ASP A 288 30.70 5.34 2.84
C ASP A 288 29.17 5.55 2.94
N THR A 289 28.56 4.78 3.84
CA THR A 289 27.12 4.85 4.13
C THR A 289 26.69 6.26 4.59
N ALA A 290 27.51 6.95 5.37
CA ALA A 290 27.18 8.28 5.90
C ALA A 290 27.16 9.33 4.78
N GLU A 291 28.16 9.31 3.91
CA GLU A 291 28.21 10.20 2.73
C GLU A 291 27.03 9.91 1.79
N TYR A 292 26.71 8.61 1.57
CA TYR A 292 25.55 8.23 0.75
C TYR A 292 24.26 8.84 1.27
N VAL A 293 23.97 8.65 2.55
CA VAL A 293 22.74 9.17 3.19
C VAL A 293 22.70 10.71 3.11
N GLN A 294 23.81 11.38 3.35
CA GLN A 294 23.88 12.84 3.25
C GLN A 294 23.56 13.33 1.82
N LYS A 295 24.17 12.71 0.81
CA LYS A 295 23.94 13.06 -0.62
C LYS A 295 22.51 12.75 -1.04
N SER A 296 21.95 11.64 -0.58
CA SER A 296 20.56 11.26 -0.84
C SER A 296 19.57 12.29 -0.29
N LYS A 297 19.76 12.71 0.97
CA LYS A 297 18.92 13.75 1.61
C LYS A 297 19.04 15.10 0.90
N ALA A 298 20.26 15.52 0.56
CA ALA A 298 20.48 16.76 -0.21
C ALA A 298 19.78 16.70 -1.58
N SER A 299 19.78 15.55 -2.24
CA SER A 299 19.07 15.34 -3.51
C SER A 299 17.54 15.43 -3.36
N MET A 300 16.99 14.91 -2.26
CA MET A 300 15.58 15.05 -1.94
C MET A 300 15.18 16.52 -1.71
N ALA A 301 16.06 17.32 -1.11
CA ALA A 301 15.84 18.76 -0.95
C ALA A 301 15.76 19.48 -2.31
N VAL A 302 16.63 19.14 -3.25
CA VAL A 302 16.58 19.67 -4.64
C VAL A 302 15.29 19.24 -5.33
N HIS A 303 14.87 17.99 -5.17
CA HIS A 303 13.63 17.46 -5.73
C HIS A 303 12.42 18.26 -5.24
N ILE A 304 12.29 18.45 -3.93
CA ILE A 304 11.16 19.20 -3.33
C ILE A 304 11.21 20.67 -3.72
N GLN A 305 12.40 21.30 -3.78
CA GLN A 305 12.51 22.68 -4.24
C GLN A 305 11.98 22.83 -5.69
N ALA A 306 12.33 21.91 -6.57
CA ALA A 306 11.82 21.90 -7.95
C ALA A 306 10.30 21.70 -8.00
N MET A 307 9.72 20.84 -7.15
CA MET A 307 8.27 20.69 -7.05
C MET A 307 7.58 21.98 -6.60
N LEU A 308 8.13 22.67 -5.60
CA LEU A 308 7.63 23.97 -5.12
C LEU A 308 7.69 25.04 -6.23
N ASP A 309 8.76 25.06 -7.02
CA ASP A 309 8.91 26.03 -8.11
C ASP A 309 7.95 25.74 -9.27
N MET A 310 7.66 24.47 -9.57
CA MET A 310 6.60 24.09 -10.51
C MET A 310 5.20 24.43 -9.99
N GLN A 311 4.95 24.26 -8.68
CA GLN A 311 3.71 24.68 -8.04
C GLN A 311 3.49 26.19 -8.20
N LYS A 312 4.50 27.03 -7.96
CA LYS A 312 4.44 28.48 -8.20
C LYS A 312 4.12 28.85 -9.64
N LYS A 313 4.49 27.98 -10.60
CA LYS A 313 4.15 28.14 -12.02
C LYS A 313 2.77 27.60 -12.39
N GLY A 314 2.02 27.07 -11.42
CA GLY A 314 0.63 26.66 -11.58
C GLY A 314 0.36 25.15 -11.62
N ALA A 315 1.38 24.31 -11.41
CA ALA A 315 1.15 22.87 -11.26
C ALA A 315 0.35 22.58 -9.98
N ILE A 316 -0.69 21.78 -10.09
CA ILE A 316 -1.40 21.24 -8.94
C ILE A 316 -0.51 20.18 -8.32
N THR A 317 0.08 20.52 -7.16
CA THR A 317 1.12 19.72 -6.52
C THR A 317 0.62 19.11 -5.22
N PHE A 318 0.91 17.83 -5.01
CA PHE A 318 0.61 17.12 -3.76
C PHE A 318 1.65 16.03 -3.49
N ASP A 319 1.83 15.68 -2.22
CA ASP A 319 2.68 14.58 -1.77
C ASP A 319 1.88 13.27 -1.72
N TYR A 320 2.42 12.21 -2.32
CA TYR A 320 1.80 10.89 -2.25
C TYR A 320 2.25 10.07 -1.01
N GLY A 321 2.98 10.70 -0.08
CA GLY A 321 3.22 10.17 1.25
C GLY A 321 4.39 9.20 1.37
N ASN A 322 5.57 9.65 0.99
CA ASN A 322 6.84 8.92 1.15
C ASN A 322 7.83 9.60 2.10
N ASN A 323 7.39 10.63 2.83
CA ASN A 323 8.18 11.42 3.77
C ASN A 323 9.25 12.34 3.15
N ILE A 324 9.28 12.51 1.83
CA ILE A 324 10.29 13.34 1.14
C ILE A 324 10.23 14.81 1.59
N ARG A 325 9.03 15.34 1.89
CA ARG A 325 8.86 16.71 2.40
C ARG A 325 9.54 16.90 3.76
N GLN A 326 9.44 15.93 4.66
CA GLN A 326 10.09 16.01 5.97
C GLN A 326 11.61 16.00 5.82
N VAL A 327 12.14 15.08 4.99
CA VAL A 327 13.58 15.02 4.72
C VAL A 327 14.08 16.34 4.11
N ALA A 328 13.36 16.90 3.14
CA ALA A 328 13.72 18.19 2.54
C ALA A 328 13.69 19.34 3.55
N LYS A 329 12.73 19.36 4.47
CA LYS A 329 12.65 20.33 5.55
C LYS A 329 13.84 20.23 6.49
N ASP A 330 14.23 19.02 6.87
CA ASP A 330 15.39 18.76 7.71
C ASP A 330 16.71 19.21 7.02
N GLU A 331 16.73 19.22 5.68
CA GLU A 331 17.84 19.73 4.84
C GLU A 331 17.70 21.23 4.49
N GLY A 332 16.80 21.98 5.13
CA GLY A 332 16.69 23.43 5.05
C GLY A 332 15.66 23.97 4.06
N VAL A 333 14.80 23.14 3.47
CA VAL A 333 13.65 23.62 2.66
C VAL A 333 12.49 23.94 3.61
N GLU A 334 12.50 25.12 4.20
CA GLU A 334 11.56 25.52 5.26
C GLU A 334 10.08 25.39 4.85
N ASN A 335 9.78 25.64 3.58
CA ASN A 335 8.43 25.59 3.02
C ASN A 335 8.10 24.27 2.32
N ALA A 336 8.77 23.17 2.66
CA ALA A 336 8.55 21.84 2.04
C ALA A 336 7.10 21.35 2.15
N PHE A 337 6.33 21.83 3.12
CA PHE A 337 4.92 21.48 3.34
C PHE A 337 3.92 22.49 2.76
N ASP A 338 4.34 23.42 1.89
CA ASP A 338 3.43 24.38 1.25
C ASP A 338 2.45 23.73 0.26
N PHE A 339 2.68 22.48 -0.14
CA PHE A 339 1.70 21.65 -0.83
C PHE A 339 1.23 20.51 0.08
N PRO A 340 -0.07 20.13 0.02
CA PRO A 340 -0.66 19.14 0.91
C PRO A 340 -0.25 17.72 0.56
N GLY A 341 -0.45 16.79 1.50
CA GLY A 341 -0.51 15.36 1.21
C GLY A 341 -1.82 14.98 0.48
N PHE A 342 -1.82 13.83 -0.18
CA PHE A 342 -2.98 13.36 -0.95
C PHE A 342 -4.20 13.06 -0.06
N VAL A 343 -3.99 12.63 1.18
CA VAL A 343 -5.10 12.30 2.08
C VAL A 343 -5.90 13.52 2.49
N PRO A 344 -5.31 14.60 3.07
CA PRO A 344 -6.08 15.80 3.38
C PRO A 344 -6.66 16.47 2.13
N ALA A 345 -5.98 16.37 0.99
CA ALA A 345 -6.45 16.98 -0.25
C ALA A 345 -7.63 16.25 -0.89
N TYR A 346 -7.61 14.91 -0.92
CA TYR A 346 -8.54 14.14 -1.76
C TYR A 346 -9.27 13.00 -1.04
N ILE A 347 -8.68 12.39 -0.02
CA ILE A 347 -9.16 11.12 0.55
C ILE A 347 -9.94 11.31 1.87
N ARG A 348 -9.67 12.36 2.64
CA ARG A 348 -10.28 12.58 3.96
C ARG A 348 -11.80 12.43 4.00
N PRO A 349 -12.59 12.94 3.03
CA PRO A 349 -14.04 12.76 3.04
C PRO A 349 -14.45 11.28 3.00
N LEU A 350 -13.75 10.45 2.21
CA LEU A 350 -14.02 9.01 2.15
C LEU A 350 -13.72 8.33 3.49
N PHE A 351 -12.64 8.71 4.16
CA PHE A 351 -12.29 8.21 5.48
C PHE A 351 -13.34 8.57 6.54
N CYS A 352 -13.96 9.73 6.45
CA CYS A 352 -15.08 10.14 7.33
C CYS A 352 -16.30 9.23 7.18
N GLU A 353 -16.48 8.58 6.03
CA GLU A 353 -17.55 7.63 5.76
C GLU A 353 -17.14 6.17 6.04
N GLY A 354 -15.94 5.95 6.60
CA GLY A 354 -15.37 4.60 6.78
C GLY A 354 -15.08 3.87 5.47
N LYS A 355 -15.04 4.61 4.35
CA LYS A 355 -14.65 4.06 3.04
C LYS A 355 -13.14 3.93 2.99
N GLY A 356 -12.69 2.83 2.42
CA GLY A 356 -11.29 2.55 2.24
C GLY A 356 -11.05 1.22 1.53
N PRO A 357 -9.77 0.86 1.35
CA PRO A 357 -9.38 -0.29 0.55
C PRO A 357 -9.89 -1.60 1.15
N PHE A 358 -10.66 -2.31 0.36
CA PHE A 358 -11.12 -3.67 0.61
C PHE A 358 -10.57 -4.56 -0.48
N ARG A 359 -9.74 -5.53 -0.10
CA ARG A 359 -9.09 -6.43 -1.06
C ARG A 359 -9.41 -7.88 -0.75
N TRP A 360 -9.50 -8.70 -1.82
CA TRP A 360 -9.72 -10.12 -1.67
C TRP A 360 -8.87 -10.93 -2.65
N VAL A 361 -8.51 -12.13 -2.24
CA VAL A 361 -7.56 -13.00 -2.92
C VAL A 361 -8.16 -14.39 -3.04
N ALA A 362 -8.14 -14.96 -4.25
CA ALA A 362 -8.63 -16.30 -4.52
C ALA A 362 -7.53 -17.33 -4.26
N LEU A 363 -7.67 -18.13 -3.19
CA LEU A 363 -6.71 -19.18 -2.85
C LEU A 363 -6.72 -20.34 -3.86
N SER A 364 -7.72 -20.42 -4.71
CA SER A 364 -7.78 -21.38 -5.81
C SER A 364 -6.68 -21.17 -6.87
N GLY A 365 -6.16 -19.95 -6.98
CA GLY A 365 -5.30 -19.57 -8.10
C GLY A 365 -6.06 -19.38 -9.42
N ASP A 366 -7.38 -19.52 -9.42
CA ASP A 366 -8.21 -19.39 -10.63
C ASP A 366 -8.80 -17.98 -10.75
N PRO A 367 -8.47 -17.23 -11.81
CA PRO A 367 -9.06 -15.91 -12.09
C PRO A 367 -10.59 -15.89 -12.11
N GLU A 368 -11.24 -17.01 -12.48
CA GLU A 368 -12.70 -17.09 -12.55
C GLU A 368 -13.35 -16.84 -11.19
N ASP A 369 -12.70 -17.20 -10.08
CA ASP A 369 -13.24 -16.91 -8.75
C ASP A 369 -13.28 -15.39 -8.46
N ILE A 370 -12.32 -14.64 -9.00
CA ILE A 370 -12.35 -13.16 -8.92
C ILE A 370 -13.44 -12.60 -9.85
N TYR A 371 -13.55 -13.10 -11.08
CA TYR A 371 -14.58 -12.61 -12.02
C TYR A 371 -16.01 -12.86 -11.51
N LYS A 372 -16.27 -13.97 -10.85
CA LYS A 372 -17.56 -14.22 -10.19
C LYS A 372 -17.84 -13.24 -9.05
N THR A 373 -16.83 -12.91 -8.26
CA THR A 373 -16.97 -11.90 -7.19
C THR A 373 -17.11 -10.48 -7.74
N ASP A 374 -16.47 -10.15 -8.88
CA ASP A 374 -16.72 -8.90 -9.61
C ASP A 374 -18.20 -8.77 -10.03
N GLU A 375 -18.81 -9.84 -10.56
CA GLU A 375 -20.25 -9.84 -10.92
C GLU A 375 -21.16 -9.58 -9.71
N VAL A 376 -20.75 -10.08 -8.53
CA VAL A 376 -21.48 -9.79 -7.29
C VAL A 376 -21.42 -8.30 -6.95
N ILE A 377 -20.27 -7.67 -7.06
CA ILE A 377 -20.14 -6.22 -6.84
C ILE A 377 -21.06 -5.45 -7.80
N LEU A 378 -21.02 -5.79 -9.10
CA LEU A 378 -21.83 -5.13 -10.12
C LEU A 378 -23.33 -5.26 -9.89
N ARG A 379 -23.77 -6.35 -9.26
CA ARG A 379 -25.18 -6.61 -8.91
C ARG A 379 -25.57 -5.95 -7.58
N GLU A 380 -24.80 -6.19 -6.53
CA GLU A 380 -25.15 -5.80 -5.16
C GLU A 380 -24.95 -4.33 -4.85
N PHE A 381 -24.13 -3.65 -5.64
CA PHE A 381 -23.80 -2.24 -5.52
C PHE A 381 -24.07 -1.49 -6.84
N ALA A 382 -25.07 -1.92 -7.60
CA ALA A 382 -25.42 -1.35 -8.90
C ALA A 382 -25.70 0.17 -8.86
N ASP A 383 -26.20 0.68 -7.74
CA ASP A 383 -26.46 2.10 -7.53
C ASP A 383 -25.17 2.94 -7.37
N ASN A 384 -24.03 2.30 -7.12
CA ASN A 384 -22.72 2.95 -7.05
C ASN A 384 -22.02 2.89 -8.42
N GLU A 385 -22.40 3.81 -9.30
CA GLU A 385 -21.89 3.87 -10.69
C GLU A 385 -20.35 3.98 -10.72
N HIS A 386 -19.74 4.73 -9.78
CA HIS A 386 -18.29 4.88 -9.70
C HIS A 386 -17.60 3.56 -9.39
N LEU A 387 -18.09 2.82 -8.40
CA LEU A 387 -17.59 1.48 -8.07
C LEU A 387 -17.77 0.50 -9.24
N CYS A 388 -18.94 0.51 -9.87
CA CYS A 388 -19.21 -0.34 -11.03
C CYS A 388 -18.29 -0.02 -12.21
N LYS A 389 -18.03 1.28 -12.48
CA LYS A 389 -17.06 1.70 -13.49
C LYS A 389 -15.67 1.17 -13.18
N TRP A 390 -15.22 1.30 -11.91
CA TRP A 390 -13.94 0.76 -11.46
C TRP A 390 -13.82 -0.74 -11.72
N ILE A 391 -14.78 -1.55 -11.28
CA ILE A 391 -14.74 -3.02 -11.46
C ILE A 391 -14.66 -3.41 -12.93
N LYS A 392 -15.44 -2.77 -13.80
CA LYS A 392 -15.38 -3.02 -15.25
C LYS A 392 -14.00 -2.72 -15.83
N MET A 393 -13.41 -1.57 -15.48
CA MET A 393 -12.05 -1.22 -15.93
C MET A 393 -11.00 -2.16 -15.35
N ALA A 394 -11.13 -2.56 -14.08
CA ALA A 394 -10.18 -3.46 -13.43
C ALA A 394 -10.15 -4.84 -14.11
N ARG A 395 -11.30 -5.37 -14.53
CA ARG A 395 -11.38 -6.64 -15.29
C ARG A 395 -10.62 -6.58 -16.62
N GLU A 396 -10.65 -5.45 -17.29
CA GLU A 396 -10.05 -5.27 -18.62
C GLU A 396 -8.55 -4.93 -18.55
N LYS A 397 -8.16 -4.11 -17.57
CA LYS A 397 -6.83 -3.45 -17.57
C LYS A 397 -5.86 -4.01 -16.56
N ILE A 398 -6.33 -4.62 -15.46
CA ILE A 398 -5.44 -5.08 -14.39
C ILE A 398 -5.12 -6.56 -14.59
N GLN A 399 -3.84 -6.85 -14.82
CA GLN A 399 -3.32 -8.21 -14.84
C GLN A 399 -3.04 -8.68 -13.41
N PHE A 400 -3.39 -9.93 -13.13
CA PHE A 400 -3.07 -10.55 -11.85
C PHE A 400 -1.57 -10.79 -11.71
N GLN A 401 -1.08 -10.63 -10.49
CA GLN A 401 0.29 -10.93 -10.08
C GLN A 401 0.21 -11.94 -8.93
N GLY A 402 0.83 -13.11 -9.10
CA GLY A 402 0.69 -14.21 -8.16
C GLY A 402 -0.76 -14.71 -8.06
N LEU A 403 -1.28 -14.89 -6.85
CA LEU A 403 -2.68 -15.28 -6.64
C LEU A 403 -3.64 -14.22 -7.18
N PRO A 404 -4.68 -14.64 -7.95
CA PRO A 404 -5.68 -13.70 -8.45
C PRO A 404 -6.34 -12.94 -7.32
N SER A 405 -6.45 -11.63 -7.48
CA SER A 405 -6.96 -10.75 -6.44
C SER A 405 -7.64 -9.52 -7.02
N ARG A 406 -8.46 -8.87 -6.19
CA ARG A 406 -9.13 -7.63 -6.53
C ARG A 406 -9.12 -6.69 -5.34
N ILE A 407 -9.24 -5.42 -5.63
CA ILE A 407 -9.43 -4.36 -4.65
C ILE A 407 -10.60 -3.47 -5.09
N CYS A 408 -11.40 -3.04 -4.13
CA CYS A 408 -12.32 -1.92 -4.32
C CYS A 408 -12.48 -1.15 -3.00
N TRP A 409 -13.02 0.06 -3.07
CA TRP A 409 -13.29 0.84 -1.86
C TRP A 409 -14.73 0.64 -1.41
N LEU A 410 -14.88 0.09 -0.21
CA LEU A 410 -16.16 -0.14 0.44
C LEU A 410 -16.18 0.55 1.80
N GLY A 411 -17.36 1.02 2.19
CA GLY A 411 -17.60 1.71 3.44
C GLY A 411 -18.14 0.81 4.56
N TYR A 412 -18.53 1.46 5.65
CA TYR A 412 -19.15 0.83 6.80
C TYR A 412 -20.47 0.13 6.41
N GLY A 413 -20.61 -1.12 6.79
CA GLY A 413 -21.73 -1.99 6.43
C GLY A 413 -21.60 -2.68 5.06
N GLU A 414 -20.98 -2.02 4.10
CA GLU A 414 -20.76 -2.58 2.75
C GLU A 414 -19.73 -3.72 2.78
N ARG A 415 -18.64 -3.57 3.56
CA ARG A 415 -17.60 -4.60 3.72
C ARG A 415 -18.17 -5.88 4.34
N ALA A 416 -18.95 -5.76 5.41
CA ALA A 416 -19.58 -6.90 6.06
C ALA A 416 -20.60 -7.58 5.14
N LYS A 417 -21.43 -6.82 4.42
CA LYS A 417 -22.36 -7.33 3.41
C LYS A 417 -21.63 -8.18 2.37
N PHE A 418 -20.60 -7.61 1.74
CA PHE A 418 -19.87 -8.28 0.67
C PHE A 418 -19.07 -9.48 1.18
N GLY A 419 -18.41 -9.38 2.34
CA GLY A 419 -17.70 -10.49 2.97
C GLY A 419 -18.60 -11.71 3.26
N LYS A 420 -19.81 -11.46 3.75
CA LYS A 420 -20.81 -12.54 3.98
C LYS A 420 -21.26 -13.17 2.67
N ILE A 421 -21.50 -12.39 1.62
CA ILE A 421 -21.87 -12.93 0.30
C ILE A 421 -20.74 -13.80 -0.26
N ILE A 422 -19.49 -13.38 -0.16
CA ILE A 422 -18.34 -14.21 -0.55
C ILE A 422 -18.32 -15.52 0.24
N ASN A 423 -18.54 -15.45 1.56
CA ASN A 423 -18.57 -16.65 2.40
C ASN A 423 -19.68 -17.64 1.97
N ASP A 424 -20.86 -17.13 1.66
CA ASP A 424 -21.96 -17.93 1.13
C ASP A 424 -21.64 -18.56 -0.24
N MET A 425 -20.93 -17.86 -1.11
CA MET A 425 -20.48 -18.39 -2.41
C MET A 425 -19.50 -19.56 -2.20
N VAL A 426 -18.58 -19.44 -1.24
CA VAL A 426 -17.68 -20.54 -0.85
C VAL A 426 -18.50 -21.73 -0.31
N ALA A 427 -19.44 -21.48 0.61
CA ALA A 427 -20.31 -22.53 1.19
C ALA A 427 -21.10 -23.29 0.14
N ARG A 428 -21.58 -22.62 -0.92
CA ARG A 428 -22.34 -23.23 -2.02
C ARG A 428 -21.46 -23.87 -3.11
N GLY A 429 -20.12 -23.79 -2.98
CA GLY A 429 -19.19 -24.32 -3.97
C GLY A 429 -19.17 -23.52 -5.30
N GLU A 430 -19.64 -22.29 -5.30
CA GLU A 430 -19.55 -21.39 -6.45
C GLU A 430 -18.13 -20.91 -6.69
N LEU A 431 -17.33 -20.78 -5.61
CA LEU A 431 -15.90 -20.51 -5.63
C LEU A 431 -15.14 -21.81 -5.34
N LYS A 432 -14.01 -21.99 -6.01
CA LYS A 432 -13.23 -23.24 -5.98
C LYS A 432 -12.44 -23.47 -4.71
N ALA A 433 -12.15 -22.38 -3.96
CA ALA A 433 -11.45 -22.40 -2.69
C ALA A 433 -11.85 -21.16 -1.85
N PRO A 434 -11.51 -21.11 -0.56
CA PRO A 434 -11.71 -19.94 0.28
C PRO A 434 -11.09 -18.67 -0.28
N ILE A 435 -11.63 -17.55 0.18
CA ILE A 435 -11.17 -16.20 -0.16
C ILE A 435 -10.54 -15.56 1.06
N VAL A 436 -9.34 -15.02 0.87
CA VAL A 436 -8.69 -14.16 1.88
C VAL A 436 -9.16 -12.73 1.67
N ILE A 437 -9.66 -12.12 2.71
CA ILE A 437 -10.11 -10.73 2.72
C ILE A 437 -9.18 -9.94 3.64
N GLY A 438 -8.70 -8.80 3.14
CA GLY A 438 -7.88 -7.89 3.91
C GLY A 438 -8.06 -6.46 3.44
N ARG A 439 -7.18 -5.60 3.89
CA ARG A 439 -7.15 -4.19 3.49
C ARG A 439 -5.71 -3.65 3.54
N ASP A 440 -5.53 -2.46 3.01
CA ASP A 440 -4.30 -1.72 3.22
C ASP A 440 -4.16 -1.32 4.70
N HIS A 441 -2.94 -1.27 5.22
CA HIS A 441 -2.67 -0.74 6.56
C HIS A 441 -2.96 0.76 6.67
N LEU A 442 -3.10 1.43 5.55
CA LEU A 442 -3.40 2.86 5.44
C LEU A 442 -4.91 3.15 5.39
N ASP A 443 -5.72 2.25 5.92
CA ASP A 443 -7.16 2.42 6.03
C ASP A 443 -7.55 3.45 7.10
N SER A 444 -8.75 3.96 7.01
CA SER A 444 -9.26 5.14 7.75
C SER A 444 -9.08 5.11 9.27
N GLY A 445 -9.12 3.93 9.90
CA GLY A 445 -9.03 3.76 11.35
C GLY A 445 -7.78 3.06 11.85
N SER A 446 -6.84 2.70 10.98
CA SER A 446 -5.77 1.75 11.29
C SER A 446 -4.37 2.36 11.32
N VAL A 447 -4.22 3.66 11.17
CA VAL A 447 -2.93 4.31 11.01
C VAL A 447 -2.84 5.62 11.80
N ALA A 448 -1.65 5.93 12.30
CA ALA A 448 -1.23 7.24 12.73
C ALA A 448 0.07 7.59 11.97
N SER A 449 -0.02 8.56 11.08
CA SER A 449 1.07 8.99 10.21
C SER A 449 0.91 10.48 9.91
N PRO A 450 1.53 11.38 10.73
CA PRO A 450 1.33 12.83 10.63
C PRO A 450 1.70 13.45 9.29
N ASN A 451 2.64 12.83 8.57
CA ASN A 451 3.08 13.31 7.26
C ASN A 451 2.36 12.61 6.08
N ARG A 452 1.29 11.85 6.34
CA ARG A 452 0.57 11.10 5.31
C ARG A 452 -0.93 10.96 5.62
N GLU A 453 -1.38 9.84 6.21
CA GLU A 453 -2.82 9.53 6.36
C GLU A 453 -3.50 10.38 7.41
N THR A 454 -2.78 10.78 8.44
CA THR A 454 -3.31 11.63 9.51
C THR A 454 -2.80 13.06 9.48
N GLU A 455 -2.24 13.48 8.35
CA GLU A 455 -1.83 14.86 8.10
C GLU A 455 -3.04 15.79 8.23
N ALA A 456 -2.87 16.89 8.96
CA ALA A 456 -3.84 17.95 9.12
C ALA A 456 -5.21 17.47 9.66
N MET A 457 -5.21 16.63 10.70
CA MET A 457 -6.44 16.28 11.41
C MET A 457 -7.07 17.54 12.00
N LYS A 458 -8.39 17.66 11.92
CA LYS A 458 -9.15 18.86 12.29
C LYS A 458 -8.89 19.32 13.74
N ASP A 459 -8.61 18.39 14.65
CA ASP A 459 -8.34 18.62 16.07
C ASP A 459 -6.84 18.63 16.44
N GLY A 460 -5.94 18.41 15.46
CA GLY A 460 -4.50 18.32 15.68
C GLY A 460 -4.03 16.96 16.23
N SER A 461 -4.85 15.92 16.17
CA SER A 461 -4.52 14.57 16.65
C SER A 461 -3.68 13.74 15.70
N ASP A 462 -2.95 14.37 14.79
CA ASP A 462 -2.17 13.73 13.71
C ASP A 462 -1.26 12.61 14.20
N ALA A 463 -0.59 12.82 15.34
CA ALA A 463 0.40 11.90 15.90
C ALA A 463 -0.15 10.94 16.98
N VAL A 464 -1.47 10.93 17.22
CA VAL A 464 -2.05 10.05 18.24
C VAL A 464 -2.10 8.62 17.76
N ALA A 465 -1.23 7.77 18.31
CA ALA A 465 -1.05 6.38 17.90
C ALA A 465 -1.94 5.36 18.64
N ASP A 466 -2.79 5.80 19.56
CA ASP A 466 -3.76 4.93 20.22
C ASP A 466 -4.74 4.30 19.23
N TRP A 467 -5.09 5.02 18.15
CA TRP A 467 -6.05 4.59 17.15
C TRP A 467 -5.66 3.29 16.43
N PRO A 468 -4.48 3.15 15.82
CA PRO A 468 -4.06 1.89 15.20
C PRO A 468 -3.90 0.76 16.22
N ILE A 469 -3.50 1.05 17.46
CA ILE A 469 -3.41 0.03 18.52
C ILE A 469 -4.81 -0.48 18.87
N LEU A 470 -5.79 0.41 19.11
CA LEU A 470 -7.18 0.04 19.34
C LEU A 470 -7.79 -0.71 18.16
N ASN A 471 -7.43 -0.32 16.92
CA ASN A 471 -7.85 -1.05 15.72
C ASN A 471 -7.35 -2.50 15.74
N ALA A 472 -6.06 -2.72 16.03
CA ALA A 472 -5.52 -4.07 16.13
C ALA A 472 -6.20 -4.89 17.23
N LEU A 473 -6.41 -4.29 18.40
CA LEU A 473 -7.04 -4.96 19.54
C LEU A 473 -8.49 -5.37 19.24
N ILE A 474 -9.29 -4.49 18.66
CA ILE A 474 -10.69 -4.82 18.33
C ILE A 474 -10.80 -5.85 17.21
N ASN A 475 -9.89 -5.82 16.24
CA ASN A 475 -9.83 -6.85 15.19
C ASN A 475 -9.46 -8.23 15.77
N ALA A 476 -8.51 -8.29 16.70
CA ALA A 476 -8.16 -9.52 17.39
C ALA A 476 -9.34 -10.07 18.21
N VAL A 477 -10.01 -9.22 19.00
CA VAL A 477 -11.20 -9.58 19.79
C VAL A 477 -12.36 -10.00 18.88
N GLY A 478 -12.52 -9.38 17.72
CA GLY A 478 -13.54 -9.71 16.71
C GLY A 478 -13.35 -11.07 16.04
N GLY A 479 -12.15 -11.66 16.13
CA GLY A 479 -11.82 -12.94 15.53
C GLY A 479 -11.27 -12.83 14.11
N ALA A 480 -10.53 -11.77 13.78
CA ALA A 480 -9.75 -11.72 12.54
C ALA A 480 -8.82 -12.92 12.44
N SER A 481 -8.54 -13.40 11.23
CA SER A 481 -7.71 -14.59 11.01
C SER A 481 -6.26 -14.37 11.41
N TRP A 482 -5.71 -13.18 11.09
CA TRP A 482 -4.48 -12.68 11.69
C TRP A 482 -4.48 -11.15 11.76
N VAL A 483 -3.74 -10.63 12.73
CA VAL A 483 -3.65 -9.20 13.05
C VAL A 483 -2.19 -8.81 13.21
N SER A 484 -1.86 -7.60 12.82
CA SER A 484 -0.50 -7.09 12.91
C SER A 484 -0.43 -5.63 13.34
N VAL A 485 0.66 -5.28 14.04
CA VAL A 485 1.01 -3.89 14.37
C VAL A 485 2.42 -3.62 13.88
N HIS A 486 2.58 -2.52 13.17
CA HIS A 486 3.84 -2.14 12.53
C HIS A 486 4.21 -0.69 12.84
N HIS A 487 5.49 -0.40 12.69
CA HIS A 487 6.06 0.92 12.84
C HIS A 487 6.88 1.29 11.60
N GLY A 488 6.81 2.53 11.18
CA GLY A 488 7.66 3.12 10.16
C GLY A 488 7.25 2.87 8.72
N GLY A 489 6.23 2.07 8.46
CA GLY A 489 5.81 1.74 7.10
C GLY A 489 5.33 2.95 6.29
N GLY A 490 5.80 3.05 5.05
CA GLY A 490 5.45 4.10 4.10
C GLY A 490 6.22 5.42 4.25
N VAL A 491 6.55 5.81 5.48
CA VAL A 491 7.16 7.12 5.80
C VAL A 491 8.46 7.02 6.61
N GLY A 492 8.88 5.81 6.99
CA GLY A 492 10.13 5.58 7.71
C GLY A 492 10.01 5.52 9.22
N MET A 493 11.12 5.13 9.87
CA MET A 493 11.19 4.94 11.32
C MET A 493 10.90 6.25 12.08
N GLY A 494 10.02 6.18 13.08
CA GLY A 494 9.59 7.31 13.89
C GLY A 494 8.37 8.06 13.37
N TYR A 495 7.88 7.77 12.16
CA TYR A 495 6.87 8.61 11.49
C TYR A 495 5.50 7.95 11.31
N SER A 496 5.34 6.67 11.64
CA SER A 496 4.02 6.03 11.57
C SER A 496 3.89 4.82 12.50
N LEU A 497 2.66 4.59 12.95
CA LEU A 497 2.19 3.32 13.50
C LEU A 497 0.93 2.91 12.74
N HIS A 498 0.82 1.64 12.40
CA HIS A 498 -0.34 1.14 11.66
C HIS A 498 -0.63 -0.33 11.97
N ALA A 499 -1.88 -0.72 11.74
CA ALA A 499 -2.39 -2.06 12.00
C ALA A 499 -2.88 -2.74 10.73
N GLY A 500 -2.60 -4.03 10.61
CA GLY A 500 -3.12 -4.91 9.59
C GLY A 500 -4.22 -5.81 10.11
N MET A 501 -5.18 -6.11 9.26
CA MET A 501 -6.27 -7.05 9.51
C MET A 501 -6.47 -7.94 8.30
N VAL A 502 -6.55 -9.24 8.52
CA VAL A 502 -6.90 -10.23 7.49
C VAL A 502 -7.91 -11.21 8.05
N ILE A 503 -8.91 -11.55 7.23
CA ILE A 503 -9.95 -12.50 7.59
C ILE A 503 -10.27 -13.44 6.43
N VAL A 504 -10.55 -14.71 6.72
CA VAL A 504 -10.80 -15.74 5.71
C VAL A 504 -12.29 -16.05 5.66
N ALA A 505 -12.83 -16.04 4.45
CA ALA A 505 -14.16 -16.53 4.10
C ALA A 505 -14.02 -18.00 3.62
N ASP A 506 -14.26 -18.94 4.52
CA ASP A 506 -14.07 -20.38 4.28
C ASP A 506 -15.39 -21.17 4.09
N GLY A 507 -16.53 -20.46 4.06
CA GLY A 507 -17.84 -21.02 3.85
C GLY A 507 -18.53 -21.53 5.13
N THR A 508 -17.88 -21.42 6.30
CA THR A 508 -18.46 -21.85 7.58
C THR A 508 -19.34 -20.77 8.22
N LYS A 509 -20.23 -21.18 9.13
CA LYS A 509 -21.03 -20.22 9.94
C LYS A 509 -20.16 -19.43 10.91
N GLU A 510 -19.13 -20.04 11.43
CA GLU A 510 -18.14 -19.39 12.28
C GLU A 510 -17.41 -18.28 11.52
N ALA A 511 -17.04 -18.53 10.27
CA ALA A 511 -16.45 -17.49 9.40
C ALA A 511 -17.44 -16.35 9.13
N GLU A 512 -18.72 -16.65 8.86
CA GLU A 512 -19.76 -15.63 8.66
C GLU A 512 -19.85 -14.68 9.86
N GLN A 513 -19.87 -15.23 11.08
CA GLN A 513 -19.94 -14.43 12.31
C GLN A 513 -18.69 -13.58 12.54
N ARG A 514 -17.49 -14.12 12.27
CA ARG A 514 -16.24 -13.37 12.35
C ARG A 514 -16.18 -12.26 11.32
N LEU A 515 -16.56 -12.55 10.07
CA LEU A 515 -16.64 -11.57 8.98
C LEU A 515 -17.55 -10.39 9.33
N GLU A 516 -18.74 -10.68 9.89
CA GLU A 516 -19.67 -9.62 10.30
C GLU A 516 -19.06 -8.71 11.37
N ARG A 517 -18.49 -9.29 12.44
CA ARG A 517 -17.85 -8.52 13.52
C ARG A 517 -16.68 -7.69 13.03
N VAL A 518 -15.72 -8.33 12.37
CA VAL A 518 -14.45 -7.70 11.97
C VAL A 518 -14.68 -6.67 10.87
N LEU A 519 -15.45 -7.01 9.83
CA LEU A 519 -15.72 -6.11 8.71
C LEU A 519 -16.73 -4.98 9.05
N THR A 520 -17.29 -5.00 10.25
CA THR A 520 -18.05 -3.89 10.83
C THR A 520 -17.15 -3.01 11.70
N SER A 521 -16.44 -3.59 12.67
CA SER A 521 -15.63 -2.83 13.62
C SER A 521 -14.40 -2.16 12.98
N ASP A 522 -13.75 -2.83 12.03
CA ASP A 522 -12.56 -2.31 11.37
C ASP A 522 -12.81 -0.98 10.62
N PRO A 523 -13.74 -0.88 9.66
CA PRO A 523 -14.09 0.41 9.05
C PRO A 523 -14.78 1.36 10.02
N GLY A 524 -15.49 0.85 11.04
CA GLY A 524 -16.09 1.64 12.10
C GLY A 524 -15.08 2.47 12.86
N MET A 525 -13.88 1.96 13.09
CA MET A 525 -12.78 2.71 13.71
C MET A 525 -12.42 3.98 12.94
N GLY A 526 -12.52 3.97 11.60
CA GLY A 526 -12.32 5.16 10.79
C GLY A 526 -13.37 6.23 11.04
N ILE A 527 -14.66 5.86 11.12
CA ILE A 527 -15.73 6.78 11.46
C ILE A 527 -15.53 7.35 12.86
N VAL A 528 -15.31 6.49 13.85
CA VAL A 528 -15.14 6.88 15.27
C VAL A 528 -14.02 7.90 15.43
N ARG A 529 -12.85 7.63 14.86
CA ARG A 529 -11.70 8.53 14.88
C ARG A 529 -12.02 9.91 14.31
N HIS A 530 -12.72 9.96 13.16
CA HIS A 530 -13.05 11.21 12.52
C HIS A 530 -14.20 11.96 13.22
N VAL A 531 -15.12 11.24 13.89
CA VAL A 531 -16.11 11.85 14.79
C VAL A 531 -15.41 12.50 15.98
N ASP A 532 -14.46 11.81 16.60
CA ASP A 532 -13.69 12.33 17.74
C ASP A 532 -12.92 13.60 17.35
N ALA A 533 -12.36 13.64 16.16
CA ALA A 533 -11.70 14.82 15.60
C ALA A 533 -12.67 15.95 15.15
N GLY A 534 -13.99 15.74 15.22
CA GLY A 534 -14.99 16.77 14.96
C GLY A 534 -15.31 17.00 13.48
N TYR A 535 -15.13 16.00 12.60
CA TYR A 535 -15.56 16.10 11.21
C TYR A 535 -17.07 15.93 11.06
N ASP A 536 -17.76 16.95 10.53
CA ASP A 536 -19.23 16.96 10.38
C ASP A 536 -19.74 15.80 9.53
N LEU A 537 -19.01 15.44 8.46
CA LEU A 537 -19.36 14.31 7.61
C LEU A 537 -19.29 12.98 8.37
N ALA A 538 -18.29 12.79 9.23
CA ALA A 538 -18.17 11.59 10.06
C ALA A 538 -19.29 11.51 11.11
N ILE A 539 -19.63 12.64 11.74
CA ILE A 539 -20.75 12.74 12.70
C ILE A 539 -22.08 12.38 12.01
N LYS A 540 -22.33 12.93 10.82
CA LYS A 540 -23.50 12.58 10.00
C LYS A 540 -23.51 11.08 9.69
N THR A 541 -22.43 10.55 9.17
CA THR A 541 -22.28 9.12 8.82
C THR A 541 -22.53 8.23 10.04
N ALA A 542 -21.95 8.55 11.19
CA ALA A 542 -22.13 7.78 12.42
C ALA A 542 -23.60 7.72 12.83
N LYS A 543 -24.34 8.84 12.76
CA LYS A 543 -25.78 8.91 13.05
C LYS A 543 -26.61 8.08 12.07
N GLU A 544 -26.36 8.24 10.76
CA GLU A 544 -27.07 7.52 9.70
C GLU A 544 -26.84 6.00 9.74
N LYS A 545 -25.64 5.59 10.11
CA LYS A 545 -25.25 4.17 10.19
C LYS A 545 -25.45 3.54 11.57
N GLY A 546 -25.88 4.31 12.57
CA GLY A 546 -26.14 3.84 13.93
C GLY A 546 -24.88 3.40 14.67
N VAL A 547 -23.73 4.05 14.41
CA VAL A 547 -22.48 3.78 15.14
C VAL A 547 -22.63 4.28 16.57
N ASN A 548 -22.44 3.39 17.54
CA ASN A 548 -22.57 3.73 18.96
C ASN A 548 -21.31 4.44 19.47
N ILE A 549 -21.37 5.75 19.63
CA ILE A 549 -20.29 6.59 20.15
C ILE A 549 -20.81 7.29 21.40
N PRO A 550 -20.37 6.88 22.62
CA PRO A 550 -20.94 7.34 23.88
C PRO A 550 -20.88 8.87 24.09
N MET A 551 -19.84 9.52 23.57
CA MET A 551 -19.64 10.98 23.72
C MET A 551 -20.27 11.79 22.58
N MET A 552 -20.82 11.17 21.55
CA MET A 552 -21.51 11.86 20.45
C MET A 552 -22.89 12.31 20.92
N LYS A 553 -23.15 13.62 20.92
CA LYS A 553 -24.44 14.23 21.27
C LYS A 553 -25.37 14.30 20.06
#